data_e4172a2fc89007c3647399716f873981
#
_entry.id   e4172a2fc89007c3647399716f873981
#
_cell.length_a   1.000
_cell.length_b   1.000
_cell.length_c   1.000
_cell.angle_alpha   90.00
_cell.angle_beta   90.00
_cell.angle_gamma   90.00
#
_symmetry.space_group_name_H-M   'P 1'
#
loop_
_entity.id
_entity.type
_entity.pdbx_description
1 polymer ?
#
loop_
_entity_poly.entity_id
_entity_poly.type
_entity_poly.pdbx_seq_one_letter_code
_entity_poly.pdbx_strand_id
1 'polypeptide(L)'
;MGMTDVELEQHDKLNAIIETLNKDKTGNIVLIGDIMLDCYIHGYANNLNSRAPVPVLRETHREEDVGAAAHVARGLQSMGYRGKIFGAVGDDKAGAKILEYLEDEGVNTTGIAIIEDRITTVKTRMLASRESLVQGEQLLLRWDVEEDEPIPEMALEAIYDLSLIHI
;
A
#
# COMPACT_ATOMS: atom_id res chain seq x y z
N MET A 1 33.06 -23.07 22.22
CA MET A 1 31.98 -22.81 23.18
C MET A 1 30.73 -23.34 22.52
N GLY A 2 30.13 -24.41 22.99
CA GLY A 2 28.95 -25.02 22.34
C GLY A 2 27.70 -24.24 22.72
N MET A 3 26.67 -24.32 21.86
CA MET A 3 25.35 -23.76 22.13
C MET A 3 24.74 -24.44 23.36
N THR A 4 24.02 -23.69 24.15
CA THR A 4 23.24 -24.21 25.27
C THR A 4 21.99 -24.95 24.77
N ASP A 5 21.37 -25.79 25.56
CA ASP A 5 20.15 -26.53 25.18
C ASP A 5 19.01 -25.58 24.77
N VAL A 6 18.90 -24.43 25.41
CA VAL A 6 17.90 -23.38 25.05
C VAL A 6 18.18 -22.75 23.69
N GLU A 7 19.45 -22.50 23.39
CA GLU A 7 19.85 -21.94 22.07
C GLU A 7 19.63 -22.98 20.96
N LEU A 8 19.85 -24.25 21.20
CA LEU A 8 19.55 -25.34 20.28
C LEU A 8 18.04 -25.44 20.01
N GLU A 9 17.22 -25.42 21.04
CA GLU A 9 15.76 -25.46 20.89
C GLU A 9 15.22 -24.23 20.09
N GLN A 10 15.76 -23.04 20.34
CA GLN A 10 15.40 -21.83 19.59
C GLN A 10 15.84 -21.93 18.13
N HIS A 11 17.04 -22.43 17.86
CA HIS A 11 17.57 -22.65 16.52
C HIS A 11 16.72 -23.64 15.73
N ASP A 12 16.29 -24.76 16.33
CA ASP A 12 15.44 -25.75 15.67
C ASP A 12 14.05 -25.19 15.36
N LYS A 13 13.45 -24.41 16.27
CA LYS A 13 12.19 -23.70 16.01
C LYS A 13 12.33 -22.72 14.86
N LEU A 14 13.42 -21.96 14.81
CA LEU A 14 13.67 -21.00 13.71
C LEU A 14 13.83 -21.73 12.39
N ASN A 15 14.58 -22.81 12.33
CA ASN A 15 14.73 -23.62 11.12
C ASN A 15 13.39 -24.19 10.64
N ALA A 16 12.55 -24.69 11.53
CA ALA A 16 11.22 -25.19 11.17
C ALA A 16 10.31 -24.10 10.59
N ILE A 17 10.42 -22.86 11.11
CA ILE A 17 9.71 -21.69 10.55
C ILE A 17 10.26 -21.37 9.15
N ILE A 18 11.58 -21.30 8.98
CA ILE A 18 12.23 -21.03 7.68
C ILE A 18 11.84 -22.10 6.65
N GLU A 19 11.86 -23.38 7.01
CA GLU A 19 11.41 -24.46 6.12
C GLU A 19 9.95 -24.29 5.72
N THR A 20 9.08 -23.88 6.65
CA THR A 20 7.66 -23.64 6.36
C THR A 20 7.46 -22.46 5.44
N LEU A 21 8.24 -21.38 5.64
CA LEU A 21 8.19 -20.20 4.78
C LEU A 21 8.74 -20.45 3.37
N ASN A 22 9.70 -21.37 3.24
CA ASN A 22 10.30 -21.74 1.95
C ASN A 22 9.53 -22.84 1.17
N LYS A 23 8.50 -23.43 1.77
CA LYS A 23 7.66 -24.39 1.04
C LYS A 23 6.94 -23.71 -0.09
N ASP A 24 6.82 -24.39 -1.23
CA ASP A 24 6.01 -23.92 -2.34
C ASP A 24 4.60 -23.58 -1.88
N LYS A 25 4.19 -22.34 -2.13
CA LYS A 25 2.85 -21.87 -1.82
C LYS A 25 1.90 -22.42 -2.87
N THR A 26 1.13 -23.43 -2.49
CA THR A 26 0.10 -24.01 -3.33
C THR A 26 -1.24 -23.36 -3.01
N GLY A 27 -1.88 -22.78 -4.01
CA GLY A 27 -3.17 -22.12 -3.87
C GLY A 27 -3.15 -20.71 -4.43
N ASN A 28 -4.29 -20.30 -4.94
CA ASN A 28 -4.51 -18.96 -5.43
C ASN A 28 -5.22 -18.14 -4.35
N ILE A 29 -4.73 -16.95 -4.08
CA ILE A 29 -5.39 -16.00 -3.19
C ILE A 29 -6.16 -15.00 -4.04
N VAL A 30 -7.44 -14.85 -3.73
CA VAL A 30 -8.28 -13.78 -4.29
C VAL A 30 -8.38 -12.69 -3.22
N LEU A 31 -7.91 -11.51 -3.55
CA LEU A 31 -7.97 -10.33 -2.69
C LEU A 31 -8.93 -9.32 -3.30
N ILE A 32 -9.94 -8.93 -2.57
CA ILE A 32 -10.93 -7.93 -3.00
C ILE A 32 -10.92 -6.79 -1.99
N GLY A 33 -10.83 -5.56 -2.46
CA GLY A 33 -10.87 -4.40 -1.56
C GLY A 33 -10.51 -3.09 -2.24
N ASP A 34 -10.54 -2.03 -1.41
CA ASP A 34 -10.21 -0.68 -1.86
C ASP A 34 -8.73 -0.59 -2.24
N ILE A 35 -8.49 0.12 -3.33
CA ILE A 35 -7.16 0.36 -3.88
C ILE A 35 -6.90 1.86 -3.82
N MET A 36 -5.75 2.26 -3.27
CA MET A 36 -5.41 3.66 -3.12
C MET A 36 -3.91 3.90 -3.24
N LEU A 37 -3.54 5.16 -3.44
CA LEU A 37 -2.16 5.63 -3.38
C LEU A 37 -1.92 6.32 -2.04
N ASP A 38 -0.94 5.86 -1.29
CA ASP A 38 -0.42 6.55 -0.12
C ASP A 38 0.73 7.47 -0.55
N CYS A 39 0.63 8.76 -0.18
CA CYS A 39 1.65 9.76 -0.47
C CYS A 39 2.18 10.34 0.85
N TYR A 40 3.49 10.40 1.00
CA TYR A 40 4.17 10.98 2.16
C TYR A 40 5.00 12.18 1.72
N ILE A 41 4.65 13.36 2.23
CA ILE A 41 5.38 14.60 1.98
C ILE A 41 6.18 14.93 3.23
N HIS A 42 7.49 14.83 3.11
CA HIS A 42 8.44 15.08 4.18
C HIS A 42 9.00 16.48 4.10
N GLY A 43 9.21 17.14 5.25
CA GLY A 43 9.75 18.48 5.22
C GLY A 43 9.99 19.10 6.59
N TYR A 44 10.21 20.42 6.58
CA TYR A 44 10.39 21.23 7.78
C TYR A 44 9.24 22.21 7.93
N ALA A 45 8.73 22.36 9.17
CA ALA A 45 7.66 23.31 9.51
C ALA A 45 8.13 24.29 10.61
N ASN A 46 9.16 25.06 10.28
CA ASN A 46 9.77 25.99 11.24
C ASN A 46 9.02 27.34 11.36
N ASN A 47 8.14 27.64 10.40
CA ASN A 47 7.46 28.93 10.30
C ASN A 47 5.95 28.79 10.33
N LEU A 48 5.28 29.83 10.80
CA LEU A 48 3.84 30.01 10.67
C LEU A 48 3.52 30.89 9.44
N ASN A 49 2.35 30.67 8.88
CA ASN A 49 1.83 31.52 7.80
C ASN A 49 1.55 32.93 8.38
N SER A 50 1.83 33.98 7.58
CA SER A 50 1.65 35.38 7.98
C SER A 50 0.19 35.80 8.13
N ARG A 51 -0.75 35.07 7.51
CA ARG A 51 -2.19 35.42 7.49
C ARG A 51 -3.05 34.55 8.42
N ALA A 52 -2.50 33.42 8.89
CA ALA A 52 -3.19 32.49 9.76
C ALA A 52 -2.18 31.70 10.61
N PRO A 53 -2.48 31.33 11.87
CA PRO A 53 -1.56 30.60 12.75
C PRO A 53 -1.46 29.11 12.35
N VAL A 54 -1.14 28.84 11.11
CA VAL A 54 -0.94 27.49 10.58
C VAL A 54 0.52 27.27 10.18
N PRO A 55 1.07 26.06 10.37
CA PRO A 55 2.44 25.76 9.97
C PRO A 55 2.61 25.84 8.45
N VAL A 56 3.79 26.27 8.01
CA VAL A 56 4.21 26.24 6.62
C VAL A 56 5.19 25.09 6.45
N LEU A 57 4.75 24.03 5.78
CA LEU A 57 5.60 22.89 5.44
C LEU A 57 6.46 23.24 4.23
N ARG A 58 7.77 23.15 4.38
CA ARG A 58 8.74 23.20 3.29
C ARG A 58 9.11 21.78 2.92
N GLU A 59 8.57 21.29 1.79
CA GLU A 59 8.84 19.95 1.29
C GLU A 59 10.34 19.77 0.99
N THR A 60 10.88 18.64 1.41
CA THR A 60 12.26 18.19 1.13
C THR A 60 12.26 17.01 0.18
N HIS A 61 11.36 16.06 0.38
CA HIS A 61 11.18 14.91 -0.51
C HIS A 61 9.75 14.38 -0.38
N ARG A 62 9.38 13.55 -1.33
CA ARG A 62 8.09 12.89 -1.41
C ARG A 62 8.28 11.42 -1.70
N GLU A 63 7.52 10.60 -1.02
CA GLU A 63 7.43 9.18 -1.24
C GLU A 63 5.99 8.82 -1.58
N GLU A 64 5.81 7.86 -2.46
CA GLU A 64 4.50 7.35 -2.84
C GLU A 64 4.55 5.82 -2.82
N ASP A 65 3.48 5.22 -2.37
CA ASP A 65 3.36 3.77 -2.27
C ASP A 65 1.92 3.33 -2.47
N VAL A 66 1.71 2.07 -2.80
CA VAL A 66 0.38 1.48 -2.88
C VAL A 66 -0.20 1.27 -1.48
N GLY A 67 -1.49 1.60 -1.29
CA GLY A 67 -2.18 1.49 -0.01
C GLY A 67 -3.31 0.45 -0.02
N ALA A 68 -3.84 0.19 1.16
CA ALA A 68 -4.97 -0.69 1.42
C ALA A 68 -4.82 -2.09 0.78
N ALA A 69 -5.78 -2.56 -0.03
CA ALA A 69 -5.72 -3.88 -0.64
C ALA A 69 -4.49 -4.07 -1.55
N ALA A 70 -4.04 -3.01 -2.24
CA ALA A 70 -2.85 -3.08 -3.07
C ALA A 70 -1.57 -3.35 -2.25
N HIS A 71 -1.44 -2.74 -1.07
CA HIS A 71 -0.33 -3.00 -0.15
C HIS A 71 -0.35 -4.47 0.35
N VAL A 72 -1.53 -5.02 0.65
CA VAL A 72 -1.68 -6.43 1.06
C VAL A 72 -1.31 -7.37 -0.09
N ALA A 73 -1.74 -7.06 -1.34
CA ALA A 73 -1.40 -7.87 -2.52
C ALA A 73 0.11 -7.95 -2.72
N ARG A 74 0.82 -6.82 -2.61
CA ARG A 74 2.28 -6.75 -2.68
C ARG A 74 2.95 -7.58 -1.57
N GLY A 75 2.46 -7.48 -0.34
CA GLY A 75 2.96 -8.28 0.77
C GLY A 75 2.78 -9.79 0.56
N LEU A 76 1.64 -10.22 0.03
CA LEU A 76 1.40 -11.62 -0.34
C LEU A 76 2.33 -12.09 -1.44
N GLN A 77 2.52 -11.27 -2.49
CA GLN A 77 3.43 -11.56 -3.59
C GLN A 77 4.89 -11.71 -3.09
N SER A 78 5.35 -10.82 -2.22
CA SER A 78 6.70 -10.90 -1.64
C SER A 78 6.94 -12.14 -0.78
N MET A 79 5.87 -12.70 -0.21
CA MET A 79 5.91 -13.97 0.53
C MET A 79 5.80 -15.21 -0.39
N GLY A 80 5.77 -15.02 -1.70
CA GLY A 80 5.70 -16.10 -2.69
C GLY A 80 4.29 -16.67 -2.91
N TYR A 81 3.24 -16.01 -2.43
CA TYR A 81 1.88 -16.39 -2.78
C TYR A 81 1.50 -15.87 -4.16
N ARG A 82 0.85 -16.71 -4.94
CA ARG A 82 0.23 -16.30 -6.20
C ARG A 82 -1.19 -15.84 -5.90
N GLY A 83 -1.51 -14.63 -6.31
CA GLY A 83 -2.83 -14.06 -6.07
C GLY A 83 -3.25 -13.12 -7.17
N LYS A 84 -4.51 -12.78 -7.14
CA LYS A 84 -5.12 -11.79 -8.01
C LYS A 84 -5.83 -10.77 -7.14
N ILE A 85 -5.58 -9.51 -7.40
CA ILE A 85 -6.28 -8.41 -6.74
C ILE A 85 -7.45 -7.95 -7.59
N PHE A 86 -8.58 -7.69 -6.92
CA PHE A 86 -9.80 -7.15 -7.49
C PHE A 86 -10.17 -5.86 -6.76
N GLY A 87 -10.51 -4.85 -7.52
CA GLY A 87 -10.87 -3.53 -7.02
C GLY A 87 -11.03 -2.56 -8.17
N ALA A 88 -11.06 -1.27 -7.86
CA ALA A 88 -11.23 -0.23 -8.87
C ALA A 88 -10.27 0.93 -8.61
N VAL A 89 -9.83 1.54 -9.71
CA VAL A 89 -9.09 2.81 -9.76
C VAL A 89 -9.72 3.70 -10.82
N GLY A 90 -9.43 4.98 -10.79
CA GLY A 90 -9.80 5.90 -11.85
C GLY A 90 -8.84 5.82 -13.05
N ASP A 91 -9.29 6.30 -14.21
CA ASP A 91 -8.43 6.55 -15.37
C ASP A 91 -7.67 7.88 -15.18
N ASP A 92 -6.80 7.90 -14.16
CA ASP A 92 -6.02 9.06 -13.79
C ASP A 92 -4.56 8.70 -13.48
N LYS A 93 -3.75 9.72 -13.17
CA LYS A 93 -2.31 9.52 -12.91
C LYS A 93 -2.05 8.65 -11.67
N ALA A 94 -2.90 8.73 -10.66
CA ALA A 94 -2.75 7.94 -9.45
C ALA A 94 -3.08 6.46 -9.70
N GLY A 95 -4.15 6.20 -10.45
CA GLY A 95 -4.51 4.86 -10.91
C GLY A 95 -3.42 4.21 -11.76
N ALA A 96 -2.92 4.93 -12.76
CA ALA A 96 -1.83 4.44 -13.61
C ALA A 96 -0.57 4.10 -12.79
N LYS A 97 -0.22 4.95 -11.82
CA LYS A 97 0.93 4.73 -10.95
C LYS A 97 0.78 3.51 -10.03
N ILE A 98 -0.42 3.28 -9.49
CA ILE A 98 -0.72 2.09 -8.70
C ILE A 98 -0.52 0.82 -9.53
N LEU A 99 -1.02 0.82 -10.77
CA LEU A 99 -0.87 -0.32 -11.67
C LEU A 99 0.60 -0.59 -11.98
N GLU A 100 1.37 0.45 -12.30
CA GLU A 100 2.81 0.37 -12.55
C GLU A 100 3.54 -0.26 -11.35
N TYR A 101 3.31 0.23 -10.13
CA TYR A 101 3.95 -0.31 -8.92
C TYR A 101 3.60 -1.77 -8.65
N LEU A 102 2.35 -2.17 -8.87
CA LEU A 102 1.92 -3.55 -8.67
C LEU A 102 2.51 -4.49 -9.72
N GLU A 103 2.56 -4.05 -10.99
CA GLU A 103 3.12 -4.83 -12.11
C GLU A 103 4.62 -5.01 -11.98
N ASP A 104 5.35 -3.97 -11.58
CA ASP A 104 6.79 -4.02 -11.33
C ASP A 104 7.16 -5.04 -10.25
N GLU A 105 6.28 -5.25 -9.28
CA GLU A 105 6.44 -6.26 -8.23
C GLU A 105 5.82 -7.64 -8.58
N GLY A 106 5.30 -7.79 -9.79
CA GLY A 106 4.76 -9.04 -10.33
C GLY A 106 3.37 -9.41 -9.79
N VAL A 107 2.63 -8.46 -9.24
CA VAL A 107 1.24 -8.65 -8.82
C VAL A 107 0.33 -8.72 -10.04
N ASN A 108 -0.60 -9.66 -10.07
CA ASN A 108 -1.58 -9.75 -11.15
C ASN A 108 -2.69 -8.71 -10.99
N THR A 109 -2.66 -7.68 -11.83
CA THR A 109 -3.57 -6.53 -11.83
C THR A 109 -4.81 -6.71 -12.72
N THR A 110 -4.96 -7.82 -13.44
CA THR A 110 -6.05 -8.04 -14.41
C THR A 110 -7.46 -8.04 -13.83
N GLY A 111 -7.59 -8.02 -12.49
CA GLY A 111 -8.86 -7.88 -11.78
C GLY A 111 -9.18 -6.44 -11.34
N ILE A 112 -8.29 -5.48 -11.64
CA ILE A 112 -8.52 -4.08 -11.29
C ILE A 112 -9.29 -3.40 -12.43
N ALA A 113 -10.47 -2.88 -12.10
CA ALA A 113 -11.28 -2.08 -13.04
C ALA A 113 -10.73 -0.65 -13.11
N ILE A 114 -10.47 -0.17 -14.32
CA ILE A 114 -10.14 1.25 -14.57
C ILE A 114 -11.44 1.94 -14.97
N ILE A 115 -11.86 2.92 -14.18
CA ILE A 115 -13.16 3.58 -14.37
C ILE A 115 -12.93 5.00 -14.87
N GLU A 116 -13.46 5.29 -16.05
CA GLU A 116 -13.45 6.65 -16.64
C GLU A 116 -14.19 7.63 -15.73
N ASP A 117 -13.71 8.87 -15.67
CA ASP A 117 -14.25 9.95 -14.83
C ASP A 117 -14.24 9.70 -13.32
N ARG A 118 -13.71 8.58 -12.83
CA ARG A 118 -13.53 8.32 -11.41
C ARG A 118 -12.19 8.86 -10.91
N ILE A 119 -12.21 9.39 -9.69
CA ILE A 119 -10.98 9.82 -9.00
C ILE A 119 -10.42 8.63 -8.21
N THR A 120 -9.14 8.30 -8.46
CA THR A 120 -8.42 7.32 -7.64
C THR A 120 -8.15 7.90 -6.24
N THR A 121 -8.47 7.16 -5.21
CA THR A 121 -8.21 7.57 -3.83
C THR A 121 -6.72 7.79 -3.58
N VAL A 122 -6.38 9.00 -3.10
CA VAL A 122 -5.01 9.36 -2.69
C VAL A 122 -5.04 9.87 -1.26
N LYS A 123 -4.23 9.27 -0.39
CA LYS A 123 -4.09 9.68 1.02
C LYS A 123 -2.73 10.30 1.24
N THR A 124 -2.68 11.63 1.31
CA THR A 124 -1.45 12.38 1.49
C THR A 124 -1.20 12.68 2.96
N ARG A 125 -0.06 12.24 3.49
CA ARG A 125 0.41 12.54 4.84
C ARG A 125 1.55 13.55 4.78
N MET A 126 1.36 14.68 5.43
CA MET A 126 2.37 15.75 5.54
C MET A 126 3.12 15.59 6.86
N LEU A 127 4.39 15.24 6.75
CA LEU A 127 5.27 14.93 7.86
C LEU A 127 6.31 16.06 8.03
N ALA A 128 6.49 16.52 9.23
CA ALA A 128 7.49 17.56 9.53
C ALA A 128 8.44 17.14 10.64
N SER A 129 9.71 17.42 10.41
CA SER A 129 10.73 17.42 11.44
C SER A 129 11.10 18.87 11.82
N ARG A 130 11.68 19.07 13.01
CA ARG A 130 12.35 20.30 13.39
C ARG A 130 13.84 20.15 13.15
N GLU A 131 14.44 21.11 12.46
CA GLU A 131 15.87 21.14 12.15
C GLU A 131 16.81 20.94 13.36
N SER A 132 16.33 21.24 14.56
CA SER A 132 17.16 21.28 15.80
C SER A 132 16.96 20.10 16.77
N LEU A 133 16.08 19.15 16.48
CA LEU A 133 15.78 18.05 17.40
C LEU A 133 15.86 16.71 16.69
N VAL A 134 16.66 15.81 17.24
CA VAL A 134 16.78 14.38 16.90
C VAL A 134 15.47 13.59 17.14
N GLN A 135 14.35 14.27 17.34
CA GLN A 135 13.04 13.66 17.49
C GLN A 135 12.40 13.50 16.12
N GLY A 136 11.91 12.29 15.87
CA GLY A 136 11.34 11.86 14.59
C GLY A 136 10.26 12.80 14.04
N GLU A 137 9.91 12.57 12.79
CA GLU A 137 8.88 13.30 12.08
C GLU A 137 7.52 13.21 12.78
N GLN A 138 6.76 14.27 12.70
CA GLN A 138 5.40 14.37 13.23
C GLN A 138 4.43 14.60 12.09
N LEU A 139 3.31 13.88 12.11
CA LEU A 139 2.22 14.13 11.19
C LEU A 139 1.57 15.47 11.49
N LEU A 140 1.64 16.38 10.51
CA LEU A 140 0.99 17.69 10.61
C LEU A 140 -0.44 17.65 10.10
N LEU A 141 -0.66 16.97 8.97
CA LEU A 141 -1.93 16.93 8.27
C LEU A 141 -2.01 15.64 7.44
N ARG A 142 -3.21 15.06 7.37
CA ARG A 142 -3.59 14.11 6.31
C ARG A 142 -4.59 14.79 5.40
N TRP A 143 -4.30 14.77 4.12
CA TRP A 143 -5.18 15.28 3.07
C TRP A 143 -5.58 14.12 2.17
N ASP A 144 -6.89 13.85 2.11
CA ASP A 144 -7.47 12.77 1.35
C ASP A 144 -8.16 13.37 0.12
N VAL A 145 -7.90 12.76 -1.02
CA VAL A 145 -8.64 12.96 -2.26
C VAL A 145 -9.30 11.63 -2.56
N GLU A 146 -10.62 11.57 -2.51
CA GLU A 146 -11.36 10.33 -2.68
C GLU A 146 -12.70 10.60 -3.37
N GLU A 147 -13.25 9.56 -3.99
CA GLU A 147 -14.55 9.57 -4.63
C GLU A 147 -15.61 9.08 -3.66
N ASP A 148 -16.63 9.87 -3.45
CA ASP A 148 -17.78 9.51 -2.58
C ASP A 148 -18.82 8.65 -3.31
N GLU A 149 -18.80 8.69 -4.66
CA GLU A 149 -19.74 7.91 -5.46
C GLU A 149 -19.39 6.41 -5.45
N PRO A 150 -20.39 5.53 -5.34
CA PRO A 150 -20.14 4.09 -5.37
C PRO A 150 -19.53 3.66 -6.72
N ILE A 151 -18.86 2.52 -6.69
CA ILE A 151 -18.38 1.89 -7.93
C ILE A 151 -19.60 1.58 -8.81
N PRO A 152 -19.57 1.95 -10.12
CA PRO A 152 -20.68 1.65 -11.04
C PRO A 152 -21.02 0.16 -11.05
N GLU A 153 -22.32 -0.18 -11.08
CA GLU A 153 -22.83 -1.56 -10.99
C GLU A 153 -22.19 -2.46 -12.04
N MET A 154 -22.03 -1.98 -13.27
CA MET A 154 -21.40 -2.73 -14.37
C MET A 154 -19.92 -3.08 -14.06
N ALA A 155 -19.18 -2.21 -13.38
CA ALA A 155 -17.82 -2.49 -12.96
C ALA A 155 -17.78 -3.48 -11.79
N LEU A 156 -18.74 -3.40 -10.86
CA LEU A 156 -18.89 -4.38 -9.77
C LEU A 156 -19.24 -5.77 -10.31
N GLU A 157 -20.15 -5.88 -11.27
CA GLU A 157 -20.50 -7.13 -11.92
C GLU A 157 -19.27 -7.73 -12.61
N ALA A 158 -18.50 -6.93 -13.35
CA ALA A 158 -17.27 -7.39 -14.00
C ALA A 158 -16.23 -7.90 -12.98
N ILE A 159 -16.04 -7.19 -11.87
CA ILE A 159 -15.15 -7.60 -10.77
C ILE A 159 -15.65 -8.93 -10.16
N TYR A 160 -16.95 -9.04 -9.93
CA TYR A 160 -17.57 -10.23 -9.36
C TYR A 160 -17.40 -11.45 -10.27
N ASP A 161 -17.77 -11.32 -11.54
CA ASP A 161 -17.67 -12.40 -12.52
C ASP A 161 -16.22 -12.88 -12.69
N LEU A 162 -15.27 -11.94 -12.80
CA LEU A 162 -13.85 -12.27 -12.89
C LEU A 162 -13.33 -12.95 -11.61
N SER A 163 -13.85 -12.62 -10.45
CA SER A 163 -13.44 -13.25 -9.18
C SER A 163 -13.93 -14.69 -9.08
N LEU A 164 -15.12 -14.99 -9.58
CA LEU A 164 -15.70 -16.35 -9.56
C LEU A 164 -15.01 -17.33 -10.52
N ILE A 165 -14.49 -16.85 -11.64
CA ILE A 165 -13.81 -17.70 -12.64
C ILE A 165 -12.49 -18.30 -12.09
N HIS A 166 -11.95 -17.73 -11.01
CA HIS A 166 -10.65 -18.11 -10.45
C HIS A 166 -10.70 -18.82 -9.09
N ILE A 167 -11.91 -19.10 -8.60
CA ILE A 167 -12.14 -19.95 -7.43
C ILE A 167 -12.36 -21.38 -7.86
#